data_df08a38306b29be19c0394efb9f8cd46
#
_entry.id   df08a38306b29be19c0394efb9f8cd46
#
_cell.length_a   1.000
_cell.length_b   1.000
_cell.length_c   1.000
_cell.angle_alpha   90.00
_cell.angle_beta   90.00
_cell.angle_gamma   90.00
#
_symmetry.space_group_name_H-M   'P 1'
#
loop_
_entity.id
_entity.type
_entity.pdbx_description
1 polymer ?
#
loop_
_entity_poly.entity_id
_entity_poly.type
_entity_poly.pdbx_seq_one_letter_code
_entity_poly.pdbx_strand_id
1 'polypeptide(L)'
;NRLTKKKQSFKFTFYNQIPMSRGLGSSSAVIVSAISSAHEAAGIKVSKRRILNHALVYESHPDNITPAVMGGFNAAIVEKGKVFFQKKHLPNYIKAVVVIPNKPISTSKARTLLPKSYSKENAVYNLSHTALSVAAFFNEDWEILKLASQDRFHQKARMKNLPELFSVQKTAYESGALMSTLSGSGSTFFSMVYD
;
A
#
# COMPACT_ATOMS: atom_id res chain seq x y z
N ASN A 1 21.68 -3.27 -17.99
CA ASN A 1 22.10 -3.31 -19.39
C ASN A 1 21.01 -2.93 -20.42
N ARG A 2 19.71 -2.76 -20.01
CA ARG A 2 18.68 -2.21 -20.90
C ARG A 2 18.77 -0.71 -21.06
N LEU A 3 19.44 0.00 -20.13
CA LEU A 3 19.61 1.46 -20.13
C LEU A 3 20.90 1.91 -20.83
N THR A 4 21.91 1.04 -20.88
CA THR A 4 23.20 1.32 -21.52
C THR A 4 23.64 0.16 -22.39
N LYS A 5 24.40 0.43 -23.48
CA LYS A 5 25.01 -0.60 -24.32
C LYS A 5 26.25 -1.23 -23.67
N LYS A 6 26.78 -0.64 -22.57
CA LYS A 6 27.96 -1.14 -21.86
C LYS A 6 27.56 -2.19 -20.84
N LYS A 7 28.21 -3.35 -20.87
CA LYS A 7 28.15 -4.32 -19.77
C LYS A 7 28.92 -3.74 -18.58
N GLN A 8 28.28 -3.65 -17.44
CA GLN A 8 28.87 -3.21 -16.19
C GLN A 8 28.57 -4.27 -15.12
N SER A 9 29.56 -4.55 -14.28
CA SER A 9 29.37 -5.38 -13.10
C SER A 9 29.12 -4.49 -11.91
N PHE A 10 28.18 -4.88 -11.04
CA PHE A 10 27.82 -4.12 -9.85
C PHE A 10 27.92 -5.01 -8.63
N LYS A 11 28.39 -4.45 -7.53
CA LYS A 11 28.22 -5.01 -6.19
C LYS A 11 27.05 -4.28 -5.53
N PHE A 12 26.09 -5.03 -5.02
CA PHE A 12 24.93 -4.48 -4.34
C PHE A 12 25.05 -4.69 -2.83
N THR A 13 24.74 -3.65 -2.07
CA THR A 13 24.57 -3.73 -0.63
C THR A 13 23.17 -3.20 -0.31
N PHE A 14 22.39 -3.97 0.45
CA PHE A 14 21.00 -3.61 0.79
C PHE A 14 20.90 -3.37 2.30
N TYR A 15 20.38 -2.20 2.66
CA TYR A 15 19.98 -1.87 4.02
C TYR A 15 18.45 -1.79 4.04
N ASN A 16 17.79 -2.88 4.40
CA ASN A 16 16.33 -2.96 4.40
C ASN A 16 15.79 -3.02 5.83
N GLN A 17 15.02 -2.01 6.19
CA GLN A 17 14.29 -1.94 7.47
C GLN A 17 12.80 -2.25 7.34
N ILE A 18 12.30 -2.53 6.12
CA ILE A 18 10.89 -2.86 5.90
C ILE A 18 10.69 -4.36 6.11
N PRO A 19 9.89 -4.80 7.10
CA PRO A 19 9.61 -6.21 7.33
C PRO A 19 9.01 -6.88 6.08
N MET A 20 9.65 -7.97 5.65
CA MET A 20 9.20 -8.70 4.46
C MET A 20 7.95 -9.54 4.74
N SER A 21 7.09 -9.68 3.71
CA SER A 21 5.85 -10.48 3.77
C SER A 21 4.92 -10.11 4.93
N ARG A 22 4.82 -8.82 5.21
CA ARG A 22 3.97 -8.23 6.27
C ARG A 22 2.93 -7.24 5.76
N GLY A 23 2.81 -7.06 4.43
CA GLY A 23 1.86 -6.10 3.85
C GLY A 23 2.36 -4.65 3.89
N LEU A 24 3.65 -4.41 4.12
CA LEU A 24 4.25 -3.07 4.20
C LEU A 24 4.92 -2.59 2.90
N GLY A 25 4.63 -3.21 1.77
CA GLY A 25 5.13 -2.75 0.47
C GLY A 25 6.62 -3.01 0.20
N SER A 26 7.28 -3.93 0.93
CA SER A 26 8.71 -4.22 0.79
C SER A 26 9.11 -4.59 -0.65
N SER A 27 8.30 -5.38 -1.35
CA SER A 27 8.55 -5.73 -2.77
C SER A 27 8.60 -4.50 -3.66
N SER A 28 7.60 -3.62 -3.53
CA SER A 28 7.52 -2.39 -4.32
C SER A 28 8.67 -1.43 -4.00
N ALA A 29 9.09 -1.34 -2.74
CA ALA A 29 10.24 -0.54 -2.35
C ALA A 29 11.53 -1.04 -3.01
N VAL A 30 11.74 -2.36 -3.07
CA VAL A 30 12.90 -2.98 -3.76
C VAL A 30 12.85 -2.69 -5.27
N ILE A 31 11.69 -2.88 -5.92
CA ILE A 31 11.51 -2.61 -7.35
C ILE A 31 11.85 -1.15 -7.68
N VAL A 32 11.28 -0.21 -6.92
CA VAL A 32 11.47 1.23 -7.13
C VAL A 32 12.94 1.61 -6.89
N SER A 33 13.57 1.10 -5.83
CA SER A 33 14.98 1.34 -5.53
C SER A 33 15.89 0.80 -6.62
N ALA A 34 15.65 -0.42 -7.11
CA ALA A 34 16.42 -1.02 -8.19
C ALA A 34 16.33 -0.21 -9.49
N ILE A 35 15.12 0.25 -9.86
CA ILE A 35 14.93 1.09 -11.05
C ILE A 35 15.65 2.43 -10.89
N SER A 36 15.52 3.08 -9.74
CA SER A 36 16.18 4.35 -9.46
C SER A 36 17.70 4.22 -9.51
N SER A 37 18.24 3.21 -8.83
CA SER A 37 19.69 2.93 -8.83
C SER A 37 20.24 2.60 -10.22
N ALA A 38 19.47 1.89 -11.04
CA ALA A 38 19.88 1.59 -12.43
C ALA A 38 19.98 2.86 -13.29
N HIS A 39 19.09 3.82 -13.13
CA HIS A 39 19.14 5.09 -13.83
C HIS A 39 20.31 5.95 -13.34
N GLU A 40 20.53 6.00 -12.02
CA GLU A 40 21.64 6.71 -11.42
C GLU A 40 22.99 6.15 -11.89
N ALA A 41 23.16 4.82 -11.83
CA ALA A 41 24.38 4.14 -12.32
C ALA A 41 24.61 4.32 -13.81
N ALA A 42 23.59 4.59 -14.60
CA ALA A 42 23.68 4.89 -16.03
C ALA A 42 23.93 6.38 -16.31
N GLY A 43 23.95 7.26 -15.31
CA GLY A 43 24.03 8.71 -15.47
C GLY A 43 22.79 9.33 -16.14
N ILE A 44 21.64 8.64 -16.08
CA ILE A 44 20.41 9.06 -16.76
C ILE A 44 19.48 9.70 -15.74
N LYS A 45 19.26 11.00 -15.87
CA LYS A 45 18.22 11.71 -15.11
C LYS A 45 16.84 11.13 -15.43
N VAL A 46 16.08 10.76 -14.41
CA VAL A 46 14.76 10.16 -14.56
C VAL A 46 13.75 10.84 -13.64
N SER A 47 12.55 11.12 -14.16
CA SER A 47 11.47 11.67 -13.35
C SER A 47 10.79 10.56 -12.52
N LYS A 48 10.24 10.92 -11.35
CA LYS A 48 9.44 10.01 -10.52
C LYS A 48 8.33 9.31 -11.31
N ARG A 49 7.65 10.05 -12.20
CA ARG A 49 6.60 9.48 -13.08
C ARG A 49 7.15 8.40 -14.02
N ARG A 50 8.35 8.57 -14.54
CA ARG A 50 8.99 7.56 -15.40
C ARG A 50 9.41 6.33 -14.60
N ILE A 51 9.95 6.50 -13.39
CA ILE A 51 10.23 5.39 -12.47
C ILE A 51 8.95 4.60 -12.19
N LEU A 52 7.86 5.30 -11.85
CA LEU A 52 6.56 4.70 -11.56
C LEU A 52 6.05 3.85 -12.73
N ASN A 53 6.08 4.37 -13.96
CA ASN A 53 5.65 3.62 -15.14
C ASN A 53 6.58 2.44 -15.47
N HIS A 54 7.88 2.55 -15.20
CA HIS A 54 8.80 1.42 -15.35
C HIS A 54 8.54 0.33 -14.31
N ALA A 55 8.11 0.69 -13.11
CA ALA A 55 7.78 -0.26 -12.04
C ALA A 55 6.59 -1.16 -12.40
N LEU A 56 5.65 -0.68 -13.26
CA LEU A 56 4.53 -1.47 -13.76
C LEU A 56 4.93 -2.75 -14.51
N VAL A 57 6.15 -2.81 -15.05
CA VAL A 57 6.67 -4.02 -15.73
C VAL A 57 6.84 -5.18 -14.72
N TYR A 58 7.09 -4.86 -13.46
CA TYR A 58 7.38 -5.81 -12.38
C TYR A 58 6.22 -5.97 -11.40
N GLU A 59 5.40 -4.94 -11.24
CA GLU A 59 4.24 -4.91 -10.36
C GLU A 59 3.07 -4.25 -11.09
N SER A 60 2.09 -5.05 -11.50
CA SER A 60 0.95 -4.57 -12.29
C SER A 60 -0.05 -3.70 -11.51
N HIS A 61 0.05 -3.69 -10.19
CA HIS A 61 -0.85 -2.93 -9.33
C HIS A 61 -0.19 -1.63 -8.84
N PRO A 62 -0.85 -0.46 -8.99
CA PRO A 62 -0.24 0.83 -8.68
C PRO A 62 -0.25 1.16 -7.18
N ASP A 63 -1.03 0.43 -6.38
CA ASP A 63 -1.35 0.72 -4.98
C ASP A 63 -0.12 0.77 -4.05
N ASN A 64 0.91 -0.05 -4.30
CA ASN A 64 2.15 -0.05 -3.52
C ASN A 64 3.29 0.72 -4.20
N ILE A 65 3.42 0.63 -5.53
CA ILE A 65 4.49 1.33 -6.24
C ILE A 65 4.30 2.85 -6.24
N THR A 66 3.03 3.33 -6.28
CA THR A 66 2.78 4.78 -6.26
C THR A 66 3.24 5.42 -4.96
N PRO A 67 2.83 4.96 -3.76
CA PRO A 67 3.33 5.53 -2.52
C PRO A 67 4.83 5.30 -2.31
N ALA A 68 5.41 4.20 -2.79
CA ALA A 68 6.86 3.98 -2.73
C ALA A 68 7.66 5.04 -3.50
N VAL A 69 7.14 5.54 -4.62
CA VAL A 69 7.78 6.60 -5.42
C VAL A 69 7.42 8.00 -4.93
N MET A 70 6.15 8.22 -4.60
CA MET A 70 5.58 9.55 -4.39
C MET A 70 5.49 9.94 -2.92
N GLY A 71 5.35 8.97 -2.01
CA GLY A 71 5.02 9.20 -0.60
C GLY A 71 3.61 9.75 -0.40
N GLY A 72 3.16 9.86 0.84
CA GLY A 72 1.85 10.37 1.21
C GLY A 72 0.69 9.42 0.89
N PHE A 73 -0.55 9.90 1.04
CA PHE A 73 -1.73 9.18 0.59
C PHE A 73 -1.86 9.29 -0.94
N ASN A 74 -2.20 8.18 -1.60
CA ASN A 74 -2.35 8.16 -3.06
C ASN A 74 -3.62 7.39 -3.45
N ALA A 75 -4.42 8.00 -4.34
CA ALA A 75 -5.45 7.31 -5.10
C ALA A 75 -4.92 7.12 -6.53
N ALA A 76 -4.79 5.88 -6.99
CA ALA A 76 -4.11 5.57 -8.24
C ALA A 76 -4.83 4.50 -9.06
N ILE A 77 -4.78 4.65 -10.39
CA ILE A 77 -5.25 3.68 -11.37
C ILE A 77 -4.18 3.43 -12.42
N VAL A 78 -4.30 2.31 -13.12
CA VAL A 78 -3.52 2.02 -14.33
C VAL A 78 -4.45 2.08 -15.53
N GLU A 79 -4.10 2.89 -16.50
CA GLU A 79 -4.81 2.98 -17.78
C GLU A 79 -3.80 3.02 -18.93
N LYS A 80 -3.97 2.15 -19.92
CA LYS A 80 -3.09 2.04 -21.10
C LYS A 80 -1.59 1.96 -20.73
N GLY A 81 -1.25 1.15 -19.71
CA GLY A 81 0.13 0.93 -19.26
C GLY A 81 0.78 2.12 -18.56
N LYS A 82 -0.01 3.08 -18.09
CA LYS A 82 0.47 4.26 -17.34
C LYS A 82 -0.28 4.38 -16.03
N VAL A 83 0.42 4.88 -14.99
CA VAL A 83 -0.21 5.20 -13.71
C VAL A 83 -0.73 6.63 -13.72
N PHE A 84 -2.00 6.76 -13.38
CA PHE A 84 -2.65 8.03 -13.06
C PHE A 84 -2.95 8.05 -11.57
N PHE A 85 -2.64 9.16 -10.90
CA PHE A 85 -2.81 9.24 -9.45
C PHE A 85 -3.08 10.67 -9.00
N GLN A 86 -3.73 10.76 -7.86
CA GLN A 86 -3.82 11.96 -7.03
C GLN A 86 -3.07 11.70 -5.72
N LYS A 87 -2.38 12.71 -5.21
CA LYS A 87 -1.58 12.61 -4.00
C LYS A 87 -2.00 13.66 -2.99
N LYS A 88 -2.11 13.26 -1.74
CA LYS A 88 -2.27 14.17 -0.59
C LYS A 88 -1.09 13.98 0.36
N HIS A 89 -0.47 15.08 0.75
CA HIS A 89 0.45 15.09 1.90
C HIS A 89 -0.38 15.05 3.18
N LEU A 90 0.03 14.20 4.10
CA LEU A 90 -0.62 14.15 5.40
C LEU A 90 0.00 15.21 6.32
N PRO A 91 -0.81 15.91 7.13
CA PRO A 91 -0.29 16.85 8.11
C PRO A 91 0.49 16.12 9.20
N ASN A 92 1.43 16.83 9.83
CA ASN A 92 2.34 16.24 10.82
C ASN A 92 1.65 15.78 12.10
N TYR A 93 0.45 16.30 12.40
CA TYR A 93 -0.36 15.89 13.54
C TYR A 93 -1.14 14.58 13.27
N ILE A 94 -1.07 14.01 12.08
CA ILE A 94 -1.59 12.67 11.79
C ILE A 94 -0.42 11.68 11.82
N LYS A 95 -0.54 10.68 12.67
CA LYS A 95 0.46 9.63 12.84
C LYS A 95 -0.05 8.27 12.38
N ALA A 96 0.90 7.44 11.96
CA ALA A 96 0.66 6.04 11.64
C ALA A 96 1.18 5.16 12.77
N VAL A 97 0.32 4.28 13.28
CA VAL A 97 0.68 3.22 14.22
C VAL A 97 0.52 1.89 13.50
N VAL A 98 1.57 1.06 13.52
CA VAL A 98 1.55 -0.25 12.88
C VAL A 98 1.80 -1.35 13.90
N VAL A 99 0.94 -2.36 13.87
CA VAL A 99 1.12 -3.61 14.64
C VAL A 99 1.56 -4.69 13.67
N ILE A 100 2.77 -5.20 13.85
CA ILE A 100 3.41 -6.14 12.93
C ILE A 100 3.50 -7.51 13.60
N PRO A 101 2.59 -8.46 13.30
CA PRO A 101 2.64 -9.81 13.87
C PRO A 101 3.90 -10.57 13.43
N ASN A 102 4.39 -11.48 14.27
CA ASN A 102 5.54 -12.32 13.92
C ASN A 102 5.23 -13.35 12.81
N LYS A 103 3.95 -13.59 12.49
CA LYS A 103 3.54 -14.53 11.44
C LYS A 103 3.54 -13.84 10.07
N PRO A 104 4.38 -14.28 9.11
CA PRO A 104 4.32 -13.78 7.74
C PRO A 104 3.10 -14.34 7.00
N ILE A 105 2.53 -13.54 6.11
CA ILE A 105 1.53 -14.01 5.14
C ILE A 105 2.04 -13.68 3.74
N SER A 106 2.25 -14.69 2.90
CA SER A 106 2.58 -14.42 1.50
C SER A 106 1.37 -13.85 0.78
N THR A 107 1.61 -12.88 -0.10
CA THR A 107 0.55 -12.23 -0.89
C THR A 107 -0.23 -13.25 -1.75
N SER A 108 0.45 -14.25 -2.31
CA SER A 108 -0.19 -15.33 -3.06
C SER A 108 -1.18 -16.12 -2.20
N LYS A 109 -0.76 -16.53 -1.00
CA LYS A 109 -1.64 -17.24 -0.05
C LYS A 109 -2.80 -16.35 0.42
N ALA A 110 -2.55 -15.06 0.67
CA ALA A 110 -3.62 -14.13 1.06
C ALA A 110 -4.67 -13.92 -0.05
N ARG A 111 -4.29 -14.04 -1.33
CA ARG A 111 -5.23 -13.95 -2.45
C ARG A 111 -6.15 -15.16 -2.55
N THR A 112 -5.71 -16.37 -2.19
CA THR A 112 -6.55 -17.57 -2.22
C THR A 112 -7.65 -17.57 -1.16
N LEU A 113 -7.57 -16.69 -0.17
CA LEU A 113 -8.60 -16.52 0.86
C LEU A 113 -9.79 -15.68 0.42
N LEU A 114 -9.65 -14.99 -0.70
CA LEU A 114 -10.69 -14.08 -1.19
C LEU A 114 -11.78 -14.87 -1.92
N PRO A 115 -13.05 -14.44 -1.81
CA PRO A 115 -14.13 -14.99 -2.61
C PRO A 115 -13.84 -14.82 -4.12
N LYS A 116 -14.31 -15.76 -4.93
CA LYS A 116 -14.20 -15.67 -6.39
C LYS A 116 -15.13 -14.62 -6.99
N SER A 117 -16.19 -14.24 -6.29
CA SER A 117 -17.17 -13.25 -6.71
C SER A 117 -17.74 -12.53 -5.49
N TYR A 118 -18.30 -11.36 -5.73
CA TYR A 118 -18.95 -10.52 -4.72
C TYR A 118 -20.36 -10.18 -5.16
N SER A 119 -21.27 -10.07 -4.21
CA SER A 119 -22.63 -9.62 -4.51
C SER A 119 -22.61 -8.14 -4.96
N LYS A 120 -23.62 -7.74 -5.74
CA LYS A 120 -23.83 -6.34 -6.13
C LYS A 120 -23.85 -5.41 -4.92
N GLU A 121 -24.51 -5.84 -3.85
CA GLU A 121 -24.60 -5.08 -2.60
C GLU A 121 -23.19 -4.84 -1.99
N ASN A 122 -22.36 -5.89 -1.89
CA ASN A 122 -21.00 -5.76 -1.38
C ASN A 122 -20.12 -4.90 -2.29
N ALA A 123 -20.30 -4.98 -3.60
CA ALA A 123 -19.58 -4.14 -4.55
C ALA A 123 -19.96 -2.65 -4.38
N VAL A 124 -21.26 -2.33 -4.30
CA VAL A 124 -21.73 -0.96 -4.04
C VAL A 124 -21.21 -0.45 -2.71
N TYR A 125 -21.26 -1.27 -1.66
CA TYR A 125 -20.75 -0.92 -0.34
C TYR A 125 -19.27 -0.51 -0.41
N ASN A 126 -18.40 -1.36 -0.99
CA ASN A 126 -16.99 -1.07 -1.06
C ASN A 126 -16.65 0.14 -1.94
N LEU A 127 -17.30 0.30 -3.09
CA LEU A 127 -17.11 1.47 -3.96
C LEU A 127 -17.49 2.76 -3.23
N SER A 128 -18.63 2.79 -2.53
CA SER A 128 -19.08 3.96 -1.78
C SER A 128 -18.12 4.31 -0.64
N HIS A 129 -17.65 3.31 0.13
CA HIS A 129 -16.70 3.50 1.23
C HIS A 129 -15.33 3.95 0.70
N THR A 130 -14.86 3.37 -0.41
CA THR A 130 -13.61 3.81 -1.06
C THR A 130 -13.71 5.26 -1.52
N ALA A 131 -14.80 5.64 -2.19
CA ALA A 131 -15.01 7.02 -2.64
C ALA A 131 -15.03 8.00 -1.45
N LEU A 132 -15.76 7.63 -0.38
CA LEU A 132 -15.82 8.44 0.84
C LEU A 132 -14.45 8.55 1.52
N SER A 133 -13.68 7.44 1.59
CA SER A 133 -12.32 7.47 2.13
C SER A 133 -11.41 8.43 1.36
N VAL A 134 -11.44 8.37 0.03
CA VAL A 134 -10.64 9.27 -0.81
C VAL A 134 -11.05 10.72 -0.57
N ALA A 135 -12.35 11.02 -0.55
CA ALA A 135 -12.85 12.36 -0.28
C ALA A 135 -12.41 12.85 1.11
N ALA A 136 -12.50 12.00 2.15
CA ALA A 136 -12.09 12.32 3.51
C ALA A 136 -10.59 12.69 3.57
N PHE A 137 -9.71 11.92 2.93
CA PHE A 137 -8.29 12.23 2.88
C PHE A 137 -7.99 13.57 2.20
N PHE A 138 -8.67 13.88 1.09
CA PHE A 138 -8.43 15.13 0.35
C PHE A 138 -9.01 16.35 1.07
N ASN A 139 -10.11 16.20 1.81
CA ASN A 139 -10.74 17.28 2.59
C ASN A 139 -10.25 17.36 4.05
N GLU A 140 -9.35 16.45 4.46
CA GLU A 140 -8.86 16.36 5.85
C GLU A 140 -9.98 16.10 6.89
N ASP A 141 -11.05 15.40 6.46
CA ASP A 141 -12.13 14.95 7.33
C ASP A 141 -11.75 13.62 7.97
N TRP A 142 -10.91 13.69 9.00
CA TRP A 142 -10.33 12.50 9.63
C TRP A 142 -11.33 11.71 10.46
N GLU A 143 -12.32 12.36 11.03
CA GLU A 143 -13.30 11.72 11.92
C GLU A 143 -14.20 10.70 11.19
N ILE A 144 -14.46 10.92 9.89
CA ILE A 144 -15.27 9.99 9.11
C ILE A 144 -14.49 8.72 8.69
N LEU A 145 -13.16 8.69 8.84
CA LEU A 145 -12.33 7.59 8.37
C LEU A 145 -12.67 6.25 9.02
N LYS A 146 -13.12 6.25 10.28
CA LYS A 146 -13.57 5.04 10.98
C LYS A 146 -14.71 4.35 10.23
N LEU A 147 -15.63 5.13 9.70
CA LEU A 147 -16.73 4.65 8.86
C LEU A 147 -16.25 4.34 7.45
N ALA A 148 -15.57 5.30 6.82
CA ALA A 148 -15.19 5.25 5.42
C ALA A 148 -14.19 4.12 5.10
N SER A 149 -13.34 3.71 6.04
CA SER A 149 -12.35 2.64 5.85
C SER A 149 -12.89 1.22 6.01
N GLN A 150 -14.20 1.05 6.17
CA GLN A 150 -14.79 -0.28 6.28
C GLN A 150 -14.76 -1.02 4.95
N ASP A 151 -14.60 -2.36 5.04
CA ASP A 151 -14.42 -3.23 3.89
C ASP A 151 -15.23 -4.53 4.02
N ARG A 152 -15.84 -4.96 2.93
CA ARG A 152 -16.52 -6.25 2.79
C ARG A 152 -15.84 -7.18 1.79
N PHE A 153 -14.74 -6.74 1.15
CA PHE A 153 -14.07 -7.54 0.13
C PHE A 153 -12.98 -8.44 0.70
N HIS A 154 -12.08 -7.90 1.51
CA HIS A 154 -10.86 -8.65 1.82
C HIS A 154 -10.47 -8.73 3.29
N GLN A 155 -10.70 -7.69 4.10
CA GLN A 155 -10.15 -7.63 5.46
C GLN A 155 -10.63 -8.81 6.32
N LYS A 156 -11.95 -8.97 6.45
CA LYS A 156 -12.52 -10.06 7.27
C LYS A 156 -12.09 -11.46 6.80
N ALA A 157 -12.02 -11.67 5.47
CA ALA A 157 -11.60 -12.96 4.91
C ALA A 157 -10.13 -13.28 5.25
N ARG A 158 -9.26 -12.29 5.16
CA ARG A 158 -7.83 -12.44 5.48
C ARG A 158 -7.58 -12.55 6.97
N MET A 159 -8.28 -11.77 7.79
CA MET A 159 -8.14 -11.76 9.25
C MET A 159 -8.59 -13.07 9.91
N LYS A 160 -9.46 -13.87 9.26
CA LYS A 160 -9.85 -15.21 9.78
C LYS A 160 -8.66 -16.12 10.05
N ASN A 161 -7.55 -15.97 9.36
CA ASN A 161 -6.32 -16.76 9.59
C ASN A 161 -5.42 -16.19 10.70
N LEU A 162 -5.73 -15.01 11.18
CA LEU A 162 -5.07 -14.32 12.28
C LEU A 162 -6.14 -13.63 13.13
N PRO A 163 -6.96 -14.41 13.87
CA PRO A 163 -8.11 -13.88 14.59
C PRO A 163 -7.73 -12.84 15.65
N GLU A 164 -6.50 -12.87 16.14
CA GLU A 164 -5.93 -11.85 17.02
C GLU A 164 -6.02 -10.43 16.43
N LEU A 165 -6.06 -10.29 15.10
CA LEU A 165 -6.18 -8.99 14.44
C LEU A 165 -7.56 -8.32 14.66
N PHE A 166 -8.61 -9.09 14.93
CA PHE A 166 -9.90 -8.52 15.31
C PHE A 166 -9.82 -7.80 16.66
N SER A 167 -9.07 -8.36 17.62
CA SER A 167 -8.83 -7.69 18.90
C SER A 167 -7.94 -6.46 18.74
N VAL A 168 -6.91 -6.53 17.89
CA VAL A 168 -6.07 -5.36 17.56
C VAL A 168 -6.91 -4.22 16.99
N GLN A 169 -7.80 -4.50 16.04
CA GLN A 169 -8.68 -3.50 15.44
C GLN A 169 -9.62 -2.88 16.48
N LYS A 170 -10.24 -3.73 17.30
CA LYS A 170 -11.15 -3.29 18.37
C LYS A 170 -10.42 -2.35 19.34
N THR A 171 -9.28 -2.79 19.87
CA THR A 171 -8.48 -2.00 20.81
C THR A 171 -8.01 -0.67 20.20
N ALA A 172 -7.59 -0.68 18.93
CA ALA A 172 -7.19 0.55 18.25
C ALA A 172 -8.34 1.58 18.22
N TYR A 173 -9.56 1.14 17.88
CA TYR A 173 -10.72 2.04 17.89
C TYR A 173 -11.13 2.50 19.29
N GLU A 174 -11.02 1.63 20.30
CA GLU A 174 -11.28 1.98 21.71
C GLU A 174 -10.24 2.96 22.24
N SER A 175 -9.03 2.96 21.67
CA SER A 175 -7.93 3.89 21.98
C SER A 175 -7.94 5.16 21.12
N GLY A 176 -9.00 5.43 20.36
CA GLY A 176 -9.15 6.67 19.60
C GLY A 176 -8.58 6.65 18.18
N ALA A 177 -8.33 5.48 17.59
CA ALA A 177 -7.89 5.44 16.21
C ALA A 177 -8.94 5.98 15.23
N LEU A 178 -8.53 6.89 14.36
CA LEU A 178 -9.34 7.47 13.28
C LEU A 178 -9.70 6.44 12.23
N MET A 179 -8.79 5.53 11.93
CA MET A 179 -9.02 4.32 11.13
C MET A 179 -8.09 3.21 11.61
N SER A 180 -8.51 1.96 11.38
CA SER A 180 -7.70 0.80 11.69
C SER A 180 -8.01 -0.32 10.71
N THR A 181 -7.05 -0.67 9.86
CA THR A 181 -7.25 -1.56 8.71
C THR A 181 -6.08 -2.52 8.53
N LEU A 182 -6.35 -3.63 7.84
CA LEU A 182 -5.29 -4.54 7.42
C LEU A 182 -4.42 -3.85 6.36
N SER A 183 -3.11 -3.83 6.56
CA SER A 183 -2.17 -3.27 5.60
C SER A 183 -1.93 -4.23 4.43
N GLY A 184 -2.38 -3.86 3.24
CA GLY A 184 -2.24 -4.66 2.03
C GLY A 184 -2.80 -6.08 2.19
N SER A 185 -1.96 -7.10 1.95
CA SER A 185 -2.34 -8.51 2.13
C SER A 185 -2.23 -9.00 3.59
N GLY A 186 -1.74 -8.18 4.48
CA GLY A 186 -1.41 -8.52 5.88
C GLY A 186 0.02 -9.09 5.98
N SER A 187 0.44 -9.44 7.16
CA SER A 187 -0.26 -9.52 8.46
C SER A 187 -0.30 -8.22 9.27
N THR A 188 0.37 -7.17 8.84
CA THR A 188 0.40 -5.89 9.56
C THR A 188 -0.97 -5.25 9.63
N PHE A 189 -1.28 -4.67 10.76
CA PHE A 189 -2.42 -3.79 10.98
C PHE A 189 -1.95 -2.34 11.03
N PHE A 190 -2.62 -1.48 10.30
CA PHE A 190 -2.32 -0.07 10.17
C PHE A 190 -3.42 0.75 10.81
N SER A 191 -3.07 1.66 11.68
CA SER A 191 -4.00 2.61 12.30
C SER A 191 -3.51 4.04 12.09
N MET A 192 -4.45 4.96 11.92
CA MET A 192 -4.18 6.40 11.93
C MET A 192 -4.69 6.99 13.24
N VAL A 193 -3.92 7.91 13.80
CA VAL A 193 -4.23 8.59 15.07
C VAL A 193 -3.80 10.05 14.98
N TYR A 194 -4.35 10.88 15.84
CA TYR A 194 -3.76 12.19 16.15
C TYR A 194 -2.47 12.00 16.96
N ASP A 195 -1.56 12.98 16.85
CA ASP A 195 -0.30 13.03 17.64
C ASP A 195 -0.58 13.26 19.09
#